data_c354a2cf9adf5817094a0e468112fa53
#
_entry.id   c354a2cf9adf5817094a0e468112fa53
#
_cell.length_a   1.000
_cell.length_b   1.000
_cell.length_c   1.000
_cell.angle_alpha   90.00
_cell.angle_beta   90.00
_cell.angle_gamma   90.00
#
_symmetry.space_group_name_H-M   'P 1'
#
loop_
_entity.id
_entity.type
_entity.pdbx_description
1 polymer ?
#
loop_
_entity_poly.entity_id
_entity_poly.type
_entity_poly.pdbx_seq_one_letter_code
_entity_poly.pdbx_strand_id
1 'polypeptide(L)'
;TRVRSSAASDVYKRQGNIFTVAGTVFGEKEIRVIEIDGYQFDLTPAPFMLVARNQDKPGMIGQIGTLLGASKVNIATMQVSRNLKDGNAMMFMTVDSEVGKETLKLLQGLDGILQVNLVKL
;
A
#
# COMPACT_ATOMS: atom_id res chain seq x y z
N THR A 1 2.85 9.36 -6.92
CA THR A 1 2.78 9.77 -5.52
C THR A 1 3.80 10.85 -5.23
N ARG A 2 3.39 11.82 -4.48
CA ARG A 2 4.27 12.87 -3.99
C ARG A 2 4.30 12.82 -2.48
N VAL A 3 5.51 12.92 -1.94
CA VAL A 3 5.71 13.04 -0.50
C VAL A 3 6.44 14.36 -0.26
N ARG A 4 5.86 15.19 0.57
CA ARG A 4 6.41 16.52 0.84
C ARG A 4 7.50 16.47 1.90
N SER A 5 8.36 17.52 1.91
CA SER A 5 9.53 17.57 2.78
C SER A 5 9.22 17.85 4.24
N SER A 6 7.99 18.16 4.59
CA SER A 6 7.56 18.37 5.98
C SER A 6 6.38 17.46 6.28
N ALA A 7 5.90 17.46 7.52
CA ALA A 7 4.71 16.71 7.89
C ALA A 7 3.51 17.30 7.14
N ALA A 8 3.30 16.85 5.94
CA ALA A 8 2.27 17.36 5.03
C ALA A 8 1.52 16.19 4.43
N SER A 9 0.29 16.44 4.02
CA SER A 9 -0.49 15.45 3.29
C SER A 9 -0.54 15.81 1.81
N ASP A 10 -0.62 14.80 0.98
CA ASP A 10 -0.80 14.95 -0.45
C ASP A 10 -1.89 13.99 -0.90
N VAL A 11 -2.49 14.26 -2.03
CA VAL A 11 -3.54 13.43 -2.61
C VAL A 11 -3.01 12.79 -3.86
N TYR A 12 -3.06 11.47 -3.91
CA TYR A 12 -2.67 10.70 -5.07
C TYR A 12 -3.90 10.09 -5.72
N LYS A 13 -4.03 10.33 -7.02
CA LYS A 13 -5.15 9.82 -7.81
C LYS A 13 -4.62 8.83 -8.83
N ARG A 14 -5.16 7.61 -8.80
CA ARG A 14 -4.77 6.56 -9.73
C ARG A 14 -5.97 5.69 -10.09
N GLN A 15 -6.21 5.50 -11.39
CA GLN A 15 -7.30 4.65 -11.91
C GLN A 15 -8.66 5.02 -11.32
N GLY A 16 -8.89 6.32 -11.13
CA GLY A 16 -10.13 6.81 -10.54
C GLY A 16 -10.20 6.75 -9.03
N ASN A 17 -9.25 6.09 -8.39
CA ASN A 17 -9.18 6.02 -6.94
C ASN A 17 -8.32 7.16 -6.39
N ILE A 18 -8.72 7.67 -5.22
CA ILE A 18 -8.02 8.75 -4.54
C ILE A 18 -7.66 8.29 -3.15
N PHE A 19 -6.41 8.49 -2.75
CA PHE A 19 -6.02 8.31 -1.37
C PHE A 19 -5.03 9.39 -0.96
N THR A 20 -5.06 9.72 0.34
CA THR A 20 -4.23 10.76 0.91
C THR A 20 -2.99 10.15 1.54
N VAL A 21 -1.84 10.72 1.22
CA VAL A 21 -0.56 10.28 1.77
C VAL A 21 0.04 11.45 2.54
N ALA A 22 0.43 11.20 3.78
CA ALA A 22 1.18 12.15 4.58
C ALA A 22 2.58 11.61 4.78
N GLY A 23 3.57 12.49 4.63
CA GLY A 23 4.96 12.12 4.74
C GLY A 23 5.78 13.15 5.49
N THR A 24 6.97 12.74 5.87
CA THR A 24 7.94 13.63 6.52
C THR A 24 9.34 13.26 6.06
N VAL A 25 10.27 14.21 6.24
CA VAL A 25 11.68 14.02 5.88
C VAL A 25 12.50 13.96 7.16
N PHE A 26 13.30 12.90 7.29
CA PHE A 26 14.27 12.76 8.36
C PHE A 26 15.66 12.92 7.78
N GLY A 27 16.44 13.87 8.29
CA GLY A 27 17.75 14.20 7.73
C GLY A 27 17.63 14.87 6.37
N GLU A 28 18.67 14.78 5.55
CA GLU A 28 18.73 15.51 4.29
C GLU A 28 18.08 14.78 3.10
N LYS A 29 17.99 13.45 3.17
CA LYS A 29 17.57 12.65 2.00
C LYS A 29 16.58 11.56 2.33
N GLU A 30 16.21 11.40 3.58
CA GLU A 30 15.33 10.32 4.00
C GLU A 30 13.89 10.78 4.03
N ILE A 31 13.05 10.13 3.22
CA ILE A 31 11.63 10.42 3.14
C ILE A 31 10.89 9.22 3.70
N ARG A 32 9.93 9.46 4.57
CA ARG A 32 9.11 8.41 5.15
C ARG A 32 7.65 8.72 4.95
N VAL A 33 6.87 7.70 4.63
CA VAL A 33 5.42 7.78 4.58
C VAL A 33 4.88 7.40 5.96
N ILE A 34 4.11 8.29 6.57
CA ILE A 34 3.61 8.10 7.94
C ILE A 34 2.11 7.90 8.00
N GLU A 35 1.38 8.21 6.93
CA GLU A 35 -0.06 8.05 6.91
C GLU A 35 -0.57 7.86 5.49
N ILE A 36 -1.53 6.96 5.31
CA ILE A 36 -2.27 6.79 4.07
C ILE A 36 -3.74 6.64 4.45
N ASP A 37 -4.58 7.57 3.98
CA ASP A 37 -6.03 7.60 4.25
C ASP A 37 -6.38 7.42 5.73
N GLY A 38 -5.61 8.05 6.61
CA GLY A 38 -5.81 7.96 8.05
C GLY A 38 -5.17 6.75 8.72
N TYR A 39 -4.67 5.78 7.95
CA TYR A 39 -3.94 4.64 8.49
C TYR A 39 -2.49 5.01 8.75
N GLN A 40 -2.00 4.64 9.93
CA GLN A 40 -0.65 5.00 10.36
C GLN A 40 0.39 4.01 9.83
N PHE A 41 1.45 4.53 9.25
CA PHE A 41 2.57 3.75 8.74
C PHE A 41 3.90 4.39 9.15
N ASP A 42 4.96 3.66 8.96
CA ASP A 42 6.33 4.17 9.08
C ASP A 42 7.17 3.40 8.07
N LEU A 43 7.27 3.94 6.87
CA LEU A 43 7.92 3.22 5.78
C LEU A 43 8.65 4.17 4.85
N THR A 44 9.63 3.60 4.15
CA THR A 44 10.38 4.30 3.12
C THR A 44 9.75 3.98 1.76
N PRO A 45 9.45 5.00 0.95
CA PRO A 45 8.92 4.76 -0.40
C PRO A 45 9.91 3.99 -1.27
N ALA A 46 9.39 3.26 -2.24
CA ALA A 46 10.15 2.51 -3.22
C ALA A 46 9.55 2.74 -4.61
N PRO A 47 10.26 2.39 -5.70
CA PRO A 47 9.74 2.62 -7.04
C PRO A 47 8.42 1.92 -7.33
N PHE A 48 8.21 0.74 -6.78
CA PHE A 48 6.96 -0.01 -6.97
C PHE A 48 6.35 -0.34 -5.62
N MET A 49 5.12 0.10 -5.43
CA MET A 49 4.42 -0.08 -4.15
C MET A 49 2.99 -0.52 -4.41
N LEU A 50 2.47 -1.36 -3.51
CA LEU A 50 1.07 -1.75 -3.51
C LEU A 50 0.43 -1.30 -2.22
N VAL A 51 -0.74 -0.70 -2.35
CA VAL A 51 -1.57 -0.31 -1.21
C VAL A 51 -2.88 -1.07 -1.33
N ALA A 52 -3.20 -1.89 -0.34
CA ALA A 52 -4.42 -2.67 -0.32
C ALA A 52 -5.22 -2.37 0.92
N ARG A 53 -6.51 -2.07 0.75
CA ARG A 53 -7.43 -1.97 1.86
C ARG A 53 -8.29 -3.23 1.89
N ASN A 54 -8.41 -3.82 3.07
CA ASN A 54 -9.05 -5.11 3.23
C ASN A 54 -9.82 -5.20 4.53
N GLN A 55 -10.73 -6.16 4.60
CA GLN A 55 -11.33 -6.53 5.86
C GLN A 55 -10.25 -7.11 6.78
N ASP A 56 -10.28 -6.72 8.05
CA ASP A 56 -9.30 -7.19 9.04
C ASP A 56 -9.73 -8.56 9.55
N LYS A 57 -9.33 -9.59 8.80
CA LYS A 57 -9.66 -10.97 9.12
C LYS A 57 -8.47 -11.89 8.85
N PRO A 58 -8.44 -13.08 9.50
CA PRO A 58 -7.35 -14.03 9.29
C PRO A 58 -7.23 -14.44 7.83
N GLY A 59 -5.99 -14.71 7.41
CA GLY A 59 -5.69 -15.24 6.09
C GLY A 59 -5.47 -14.23 5.00
N MET A 60 -5.74 -12.95 5.23
CA MET A 60 -5.58 -11.93 4.19
C MET A 60 -4.14 -11.79 3.71
N ILE A 61 -3.20 -11.74 4.65
CA ILE A 61 -1.78 -11.64 4.31
C ILE A 61 -1.34 -12.85 3.50
N GLY A 62 -1.77 -14.03 3.92
CA GLY A 62 -1.43 -15.28 3.24
C GLY A 62 -1.97 -15.33 1.82
N GLN A 63 -3.21 -14.93 1.61
CA GLN A 63 -3.83 -14.91 0.27
C GLN A 63 -3.09 -13.95 -0.67
N ILE A 64 -2.81 -12.76 -0.19
CA ILE A 64 -2.12 -11.75 -1.00
C ILE A 64 -0.69 -12.20 -1.31
N GLY A 65 0.03 -12.69 -0.32
CA GLY A 65 1.40 -13.17 -0.51
C GLY A 65 1.49 -14.34 -1.47
N THR A 66 0.57 -15.28 -1.35
CA THR A 66 0.51 -16.44 -2.24
C THR A 66 0.24 -16.02 -3.69
N LEU A 67 -0.70 -15.12 -3.88
CA LEU A 67 -1.04 -14.66 -5.22
C LEU A 67 0.11 -13.89 -5.87
N LEU A 68 0.76 -13.00 -5.12
CA LEU A 68 1.91 -12.26 -5.62
C LEU A 68 3.07 -13.22 -5.95
N GLY A 69 3.32 -14.21 -5.09
CA GLY A 69 4.34 -15.21 -5.36
C GLY A 69 4.07 -16.02 -6.61
N ALA A 70 2.82 -16.43 -6.82
CA ALA A 70 2.40 -17.14 -8.03
C ALA A 70 2.57 -16.28 -9.28
N SER A 71 2.46 -14.97 -9.14
CA SER A 71 2.66 -14.00 -10.23
C SER A 71 4.12 -13.58 -10.37
N LYS A 72 5.02 -14.22 -9.63
CA LYS A 72 6.47 -13.95 -9.64
C LYS A 72 6.82 -12.53 -9.20
N VAL A 73 6.02 -11.97 -8.31
CA VAL A 73 6.30 -10.68 -7.70
C VAL A 73 6.85 -10.91 -6.30
N ASN A 74 8.06 -10.44 -6.06
CA ASN A 74 8.70 -10.56 -4.75
C ASN A 74 8.37 -9.35 -3.89
N ILE A 75 7.89 -9.60 -2.67
CA ILE A 75 7.59 -8.56 -1.69
C ILE A 75 8.88 -8.25 -0.93
N ALA A 76 9.31 -6.99 -0.99
CA ALA A 76 10.50 -6.55 -0.28
C ALA A 76 10.17 -6.15 1.16
N THR A 77 9.11 -5.37 1.36
CA THR A 77 8.64 -4.99 2.69
C THR A 77 7.12 -5.02 2.72
N MET A 78 6.57 -5.20 3.92
CA MET A 78 5.13 -5.17 4.13
C MET A 78 4.84 -4.59 5.51
N GLN A 79 3.88 -3.68 5.55
CA GLN A 79 3.32 -3.19 6.80
C GLN A 79 1.81 -3.27 6.75
N VAL A 80 1.22 -3.57 7.90
CA VAL A 80 -0.24 -3.63 8.06
C VAL A 80 -0.62 -2.62 9.12
N SER A 81 -1.56 -1.75 8.79
CA SER A 81 -2.17 -0.82 9.73
C SER A 81 -3.64 -1.17 9.90
N ARG A 82 -4.11 -1.21 11.12
CA ARG A 82 -5.46 -1.66 11.44
C ARG A 82 -6.30 -0.48 11.93
N ASN A 83 -7.57 -0.46 11.52
CA ASN A 83 -8.56 0.47 12.05
C ASN A 83 -9.61 -0.35 12.80
N LEU A 84 -9.50 -0.37 14.12
CA LEU A 84 -10.38 -1.19 14.95
C LEU A 84 -11.82 -0.69 14.97
N LYS A 85 -12.06 0.56 14.58
CA LYS A 85 -13.40 1.13 14.62
C LYS A 85 -14.30 0.60 13.50
N ASP A 86 -13.75 0.43 12.30
CA ASP A 86 -14.54 -0.03 11.15
C ASP A 86 -14.21 -1.46 10.72
N GLY A 87 -13.29 -2.12 11.42
CA GLY A 87 -12.94 -3.50 11.13
C GLY A 87 -12.13 -3.69 9.86
N ASN A 88 -11.54 -2.64 9.34
CA ASN A 88 -10.72 -2.69 8.13
C ASN A 88 -9.25 -2.56 8.46
N ALA A 89 -8.41 -2.96 7.52
CA ALA A 89 -6.98 -2.80 7.60
C ALA A 89 -6.46 -2.29 6.27
N MET A 90 -5.27 -1.71 6.30
CA MET A 90 -4.56 -1.32 5.10
C MET A 90 -3.18 -1.96 5.10
N MET A 91 -2.84 -2.61 4.00
CA MET A 91 -1.51 -3.17 3.80
C MET A 91 -0.75 -2.30 2.83
N PHE A 92 0.49 -2.02 3.18
CA PHE A 92 1.41 -1.33 2.30
C PHE A 92 2.57 -2.27 2.02
N MET A 93 2.86 -2.48 0.74
CA MET A 93 3.93 -3.37 0.32
C MET A 93 4.84 -2.66 -0.65
N THR A 94 6.14 -2.89 -0.52
CA THR A 94 7.08 -2.56 -1.58
C THR A 94 7.46 -3.85 -2.29
N VAL A 95 7.52 -3.79 -3.61
CA VAL A 95 7.79 -4.96 -4.45
C VAL A 95 8.96 -4.67 -5.38
N ASP A 96 9.60 -5.74 -5.86
CA ASP A 96 10.82 -5.61 -6.65
C ASP A 96 10.57 -5.32 -8.12
N SER A 97 9.33 -5.48 -8.57
CA SER A 97 8.98 -5.29 -9.97
C SER A 97 7.57 -4.76 -10.11
N GLU A 98 7.25 -4.23 -11.28
CA GLU A 98 5.90 -3.74 -11.57
C GLU A 98 4.89 -4.89 -11.54
N VAL A 99 3.75 -4.63 -10.90
CA VAL A 99 2.65 -5.58 -10.85
C VAL A 99 1.74 -5.35 -12.05
N GLY A 100 1.54 -6.39 -12.84
CA GLY A 100 0.73 -6.32 -14.06
C GLY A 100 -0.76 -6.16 -13.76
N LYS A 101 -1.49 -5.72 -14.78
CA LYS A 101 -2.94 -5.50 -14.68
C LYS A 101 -3.71 -6.76 -14.30
N GLU A 102 -3.30 -7.91 -14.83
CA GLU A 102 -3.97 -9.18 -14.52
C GLU A 102 -3.80 -9.55 -13.05
N THR A 103 -2.60 -9.37 -12.51
CA THR A 103 -2.34 -9.62 -11.09
C THR A 103 -3.16 -8.68 -10.22
N LEU A 104 -3.26 -7.40 -10.59
CA LEU A 104 -4.10 -6.44 -9.87
C LEU A 104 -5.56 -6.86 -9.88
N LYS A 105 -6.06 -7.36 -11.00
CA LYS A 105 -7.44 -7.87 -11.08
C LYS A 105 -7.66 -9.07 -10.15
N LEU A 106 -6.71 -9.98 -10.12
CA LEU A 106 -6.79 -11.15 -9.24
C LEU A 106 -6.78 -10.72 -7.77
N LEU A 107 -5.95 -9.76 -7.43
CA LEU A 107 -5.93 -9.22 -6.06
C LEU A 107 -7.28 -8.59 -5.70
N GLN A 108 -7.84 -7.80 -6.59
CA GLN A 108 -9.15 -7.18 -6.37
C GLN A 108 -10.27 -8.21 -6.18
N GLY A 109 -10.13 -9.38 -6.79
CA GLY A 109 -11.11 -10.45 -6.70
C GLY A 109 -11.01 -11.31 -5.45
N LEU A 110 -10.00 -11.14 -4.63
CA LEU A 110 -9.87 -11.91 -3.39
C LEU A 110 -10.95 -11.50 -2.40
N ASP A 111 -11.54 -12.50 -1.74
CA ASP A 111 -12.55 -12.25 -0.71
C ASP A 111 -11.93 -11.45 0.44
N GLY A 112 -12.58 -10.34 0.78
CA GLY A 112 -12.11 -9.46 1.83
C GLY A 112 -11.28 -8.27 1.35
N ILE A 113 -10.87 -8.24 0.10
CA ILE A 113 -10.19 -7.07 -0.48
C ILE A 113 -11.23 -6.02 -0.85
N LEU A 114 -11.02 -4.80 -0.37
CA LEU A 114 -11.88 -3.66 -0.66
C LEU A 114 -11.32 -2.81 -1.79
N GLN A 115 -10.00 -2.65 -1.84
CA GLN A 115 -9.36 -1.79 -2.83
C GLN A 115 -7.87 -2.14 -2.92
N VAL A 116 -7.33 -2.14 -4.13
CA VAL A 116 -5.89 -2.33 -4.36
C VAL A 116 -5.42 -1.26 -5.35
N ASN A 117 -4.32 -0.62 -5.04
CA ASN A 117 -3.71 0.37 -5.91
C ASN A 117 -2.22 0.09 -6.07
N LEU A 118 -1.74 0.21 -7.29
CA LEU A 118 -0.30 0.22 -7.59
C LEU A 118 0.16 1.67 -7.61
N VAL A 119 1.22 1.95 -6.88
CA VAL A 119 1.82 3.27 -6.80
C VAL A 119 3.23 3.19 -7.35
N LYS A 120 3.56 4.05 -8.30
CA LYS A 120 4.91 4.15 -8.86
C LYS A 120 5.49 5.53 -8.58
N LEU A 121 6.75 5.54 -8.25
CA LEU A 121 7.52 6.78 -8.16
C LEU A 121 8.20 7.11 -9.46
#